data_d7a2cbd609fca1dbf32e0308b1f7d573
#
_entry.id   d7a2cbd609fca1dbf32e0308b1f7d573
#
_cell.length_a   1.000
_cell.length_b   1.000
_cell.length_c   1.000
_cell.angle_alpha   90.00
_cell.angle_beta   90.00
_cell.angle_gamma   90.00
#
_symmetry.space_group_name_H-M   'P 1'
#
loop_
_entity.id
_entity.type
_entity.pdbx_description
1 polymer ?
#
loop_
_entity_poly.entity_id
_entity_poly.type
_entity_poly.pdbx_seq_one_letter_code
_entity_poly.pdbx_strand_id
1 'polypeptide(L)'
;SNLLIASRKTLVSAGTERMLLDFGKANWLNKARQQPDKVKTVLNKALTDGLMITFDAIRSKLDQPIPLGYCNAGVVIESNNDSFDYGDRVVSNGCHAEVVRVPKNLCVKIPDNVDDESASFTVLGSVGLQGVRLIKPTIGECFVITGLGLIGLMSIQILRANGCRVLGIDYDSKKCALAKKFGASTVDLSKMEDPIGVANQFSRGRGVDGVLITAASQ
;
A
#
# COMPACT_ATOMS: atom_id res chain seq x y z
N SER A 1 -13.41 4.41 20.41
CA SER A 1 -14.68 4.54 19.68
C SER A 1 -14.49 4.11 18.23
N ASN A 2 -15.49 3.42 17.68
CA ASN A 2 -15.52 2.96 16.30
C ASN A 2 -16.63 3.68 15.53
N LEU A 3 -16.48 3.75 14.23
CA LEU A 3 -17.47 4.22 13.27
C LEU A 3 -18.04 3.01 12.52
N LEU A 4 -19.32 3.05 12.20
CA LEU A 4 -19.95 2.14 11.25
C LEU A 4 -20.13 2.92 9.95
N ILE A 5 -19.62 2.37 8.84
CA ILE A 5 -19.54 3.07 7.55
C ILE A 5 -20.21 2.20 6.49
N ALA A 6 -21.19 2.74 5.79
CA ALA A 6 -21.72 2.16 4.56
C ALA A 6 -20.77 2.47 3.40
N SER A 7 -20.19 1.44 2.82
CA SER A 7 -19.19 1.55 1.75
C SER A 7 -19.84 2.03 0.45
N ARG A 8 -19.17 2.94 -0.24
CA ARG A 8 -19.56 3.40 -1.59
C ARG A 8 -18.54 3.01 -2.64
N LYS A 9 -17.26 3.15 -2.32
CA LYS A 9 -16.13 2.80 -3.18
C LYS A 9 -15.04 2.12 -2.37
N THR A 10 -14.40 1.11 -2.97
CA THR A 10 -13.21 0.47 -2.40
C THR A 10 -12.16 0.32 -3.49
N LEU A 11 -10.90 0.53 -3.14
CA LEU A 11 -9.79 0.36 -4.07
C LEU A 11 -9.15 -1.00 -3.88
N VAL A 12 -9.09 -1.80 -4.95
CA VAL A 12 -8.40 -3.09 -4.97
C VAL A 12 -6.90 -2.88 -5.20
N SER A 13 -6.09 -3.30 -4.24
CA SER A 13 -4.63 -3.33 -4.38
C SER A 13 -4.18 -4.70 -4.89
N ALA A 14 -4.21 -4.88 -6.21
CA ALA A 14 -3.97 -6.16 -6.85
C ALA A 14 -2.68 -6.88 -6.40
N GLY A 15 -1.59 -6.15 -6.13
CA GLY A 15 -0.33 -6.72 -5.64
C GLY A 15 -0.46 -7.31 -4.24
N THR A 16 -0.95 -6.52 -3.30
CA THR A 16 -1.09 -6.93 -1.88
C THR A 16 -2.16 -7.99 -1.71
N GLU A 17 -3.30 -7.82 -2.36
CA GLU A 17 -4.42 -8.76 -2.20
C GLU A 17 -4.15 -10.10 -2.87
N ARG A 18 -3.47 -10.12 -4.03
CA ARG A 18 -2.98 -11.36 -4.63
C ARG A 18 -2.04 -12.12 -3.69
N MET A 19 -1.11 -11.41 -3.05
CA MET A 19 -0.22 -12.03 -2.06
C MET A 19 -1.01 -12.67 -0.89
N LEU A 20 -2.06 -12.01 -0.41
CA LEU A 20 -2.93 -12.55 0.63
C LEU A 20 -3.73 -13.77 0.14
N LEU A 21 -4.23 -13.73 -1.09
CA LEU A 21 -4.92 -14.87 -1.72
C LEU A 21 -3.98 -16.06 -1.92
N ASP A 22 -2.76 -15.83 -2.39
CA ASP A 22 -1.76 -16.88 -2.60
C ASP A 22 -1.34 -17.48 -1.25
N PHE A 23 -1.18 -16.65 -0.21
CA PHE A 23 -0.96 -17.11 1.16
C PHE A 23 -2.16 -17.93 1.69
N GLY A 24 -3.40 -17.47 1.44
CA GLY A 24 -4.62 -18.19 1.83
C GLY A 24 -4.71 -19.59 1.21
N LYS A 25 -4.36 -19.71 -0.08
CA LYS A 25 -4.35 -20.97 -0.85
C LYS A 25 -3.15 -21.87 -0.56
N ALA A 26 -2.09 -21.35 0.03
CA ALA A 26 -0.88 -22.12 0.30
C ALA A 26 -1.13 -23.22 1.34
N ASN A 27 -0.54 -24.41 1.13
CA ASN A 27 -0.51 -25.47 2.12
C ASN A 27 0.24 -25.00 3.37
N TRP A 28 -0.10 -25.53 4.53
CA TRP A 28 0.47 -25.14 5.82
C TRP A 28 2.01 -25.18 5.87
N LEU A 29 2.66 -26.11 5.15
CA LEU A 29 4.11 -26.18 4.97
C LEU A 29 4.67 -24.95 4.22
N ASN A 30 3.97 -24.49 3.19
CA ASN A 30 4.35 -23.30 2.44
C ASN A 30 4.06 -22.01 3.23
N LYS A 31 2.97 -22.00 4.02
CA LYS A 31 2.70 -20.90 4.97
C LYS A 31 3.81 -20.76 6.03
N ALA A 32 4.30 -21.91 6.54
CA ALA A 32 5.40 -21.93 7.50
C ALA A 32 6.72 -21.41 6.89
N ARG A 33 7.03 -21.80 5.65
CA ARG A 33 8.23 -21.31 4.93
C ARG A 33 8.19 -19.80 4.65
N GLN A 34 7.01 -19.24 4.41
CA GLN A 34 6.83 -17.81 4.14
C GLN A 34 6.92 -16.94 5.41
N GLN A 35 6.82 -17.53 6.60
CA GLN A 35 6.86 -16.81 7.87
C GLN A 35 7.78 -17.48 8.92
N PRO A 36 9.10 -17.55 8.68
CA PRO A 36 10.05 -18.28 9.53
C PRO A 36 10.09 -17.74 10.98
N ASP A 37 9.89 -16.44 11.17
CA ASP A 37 9.89 -15.85 12.51
C ASP A 37 8.66 -16.25 13.34
N LYS A 38 7.51 -16.42 12.70
CA LYS A 38 6.32 -16.96 13.37
C LYS A 38 6.47 -18.44 13.71
N VAL A 39 7.18 -19.20 12.86
CA VAL A 39 7.49 -20.62 13.15
C VAL A 39 8.38 -20.74 14.38
N LYS A 40 9.41 -19.88 14.54
CA LYS A 40 10.25 -19.85 15.77
C LYS A 40 9.42 -19.51 17.01
N THR A 41 8.53 -18.52 16.91
CA THR A 41 7.63 -18.13 18.01
C THR A 41 6.71 -19.29 18.42
N VAL A 42 6.21 -20.02 17.44
CA VAL A 42 5.36 -21.21 17.62
C VAL A 42 6.13 -22.35 18.28
N LEU A 43 7.36 -22.63 17.81
CA LEU A 43 8.22 -23.65 18.42
C LEU A 43 8.54 -23.32 19.88
N ASN A 44 8.84 -22.07 20.20
CA ASN A 44 9.08 -21.64 21.57
C ASN A 44 7.82 -21.78 22.43
N LYS A 45 6.64 -21.46 21.88
CA LYS A 45 5.36 -21.59 22.57
C LYS A 45 4.96 -23.07 22.76
N ALA A 46 5.28 -23.94 21.82
CA ALA A 46 5.06 -25.38 21.92
C ALA A 46 5.89 -26.03 23.03
N LEU A 47 7.08 -25.49 23.29
CA LEU A 47 7.94 -25.95 24.40
C LEU A 47 7.40 -25.52 25.78
N THR A 48 6.67 -24.38 25.84
CA THR A 48 6.13 -23.83 27.11
C THR A 48 4.70 -24.32 27.40
N ASP A 49 3.81 -24.35 26.42
CA ASP A 49 2.38 -24.56 26.59
C ASP A 49 1.92 -25.98 26.17
N GLY A 50 2.83 -26.77 25.59
CA GLY A 50 2.54 -28.12 25.08
C GLY A 50 2.17 -28.14 23.58
N LEU A 51 2.59 -29.23 22.90
CA LEU A 51 2.47 -29.38 21.44
C LEU A 51 1.01 -29.37 20.94
N MET A 52 0.10 -30.00 21.67
CA MET A 52 -1.29 -30.18 21.24
C MET A 52 -2.08 -28.86 21.30
N ILE A 53 -1.95 -28.12 22.38
CA ILE A 53 -2.61 -26.80 22.59
C ILE A 53 -2.10 -25.78 21.57
N THR A 54 -0.81 -25.82 21.31
CA THR A 54 -0.18 -24.91 20.34
C THR A 54 -0.61 -25.25 18.91
N PHE A 55 -0.74 -26.52 18.56
CA PHE A 55 -1.18 -26.94 17.23
C PHE A 55 -2.63 -26.53 16.93
N ASP A 56 -3.55 -26.73 17.89
CA ASP A 56 -4.95 -26.32 17.73
C ASP A 56 -5.11 -24.80 17.66
N ALA A 57 -4.35 -24.04 18.44
CA ALA A 57 -4.34 -22.58 18.38
C ALA A 57 -3.81 -22.04 17.03
N ILE A 58 -2.82 -22.72 16.43
CA ILE A 58 -2.29 -22.36 15.11
C ILE A 58 -3.30 -22.69 14.03
N ARG A 59 -3.87 -23.88 14.05
CA ARG A 59 -4.87 -24.31 13.09
C ARG A 59 -6.07 -23.36 13.11
N SER A 60 -6.58 -23.03 14.27
CA SER A 60 -7.68 -22.07 14.45
C SER A 60 -7.35 -20.67 13.88
N LYS A 61 -6.11 -20.19 14.05
CA LYS A 61 -5.68 -18.90 13.47
C LYS A 61 -5.45 -18.95 11.97
N LEU A 62 -4.98 -20.08 11.43
CA LEU A 62 -4.74 -20.24 9.99
C LEU A 62 -6.02 -20.48 9.19
N ASP A 63 -7.07 -20.99 9.85
CA ASP A 63 -8.37 -21.26 9.26
C ASP A 63 -9.33 -20.06 9.36
N GLN A 64 -8.95 -18.98 10.06
CA GLN A 64 -9.77 -17.76 10.12
C GLN A 64 -9.76 -17.05 8.77
N PRO A 65 -10.93 -16.68 8.22
CA PRO A 65 -11.03 -15.88 7.02
C PRO A 65 -10.36 -14.52 7.22
N ILE A 66 -9.46 -14.15 6.32
CA ILE A 66 -8.83 -12.83 6.33
C ILE A 66 -9.65 -11.92 5.41
N PRO A 67 -10.25 -10.82 5.91
CA PRO A 67 -10.96 -9.90 5.06
C PRO A 67 -9.98 -9.25 4.08
N LEU A 68 -10.39 -9.16 2.81
CA LEU A 68 -9.63 -8.47 1.76
C LEU A 68 -10.01 -7.00 1.71
N GLY A 69 -9.06 -6.18 1.28
CA GLY A 69 -9.22 -4.73 1.15
C GLY A 69 -8.84 -3.97 2.43
N TYR A 70 -8.43 -2.73 2.22
CA TYR A 70 -8.05 -1.79 3.28
C TYR A 70 -8.12 -0.32 2.80
N CYS A 71 -8.83 -0.08 1.71
CA CYS A 71 -9.06 1.24 1.12
C CYS A 71 -10.54 1.41 0.86
N ASN A 72 -11.24 2.11 1.74
CA ASN A 72 -12.68 2.28 1.71
C ASN A 72 -13.05 3.75 1.74
N ALA A 73 -13.97 4.17 0.88
CA ALA A 73 -14.66 5.45 0.94
C ALA A 73 -16.15 5.19 1.09
N GLY A 74 -16.80 5.85 2.03
CA GLY A 74 -18.20 5.60 2.35
C GLY A 74 -18.82 6.70 3.20
N VAL A 75 -19.97 6.39 3.76
CA VAL A 75 -20.76 7.31 4.58
C VAL A 75 -20.94 6.74 5.97
N VAL A 76 -20.74 7.57 6.99
CA VAL A 76 -20.98 7.21 8.38
C VAL A 76 -22.48 6.97 8.59
N ILE A 77 -22.82 5.77 9.05
CA ILE A 77 -24.20 5.39 9.40
C ILE A 77 -24.40 5.22 10.92
N GLU A 78 -23.32 5.13 11.69
CA GLU A 78 -23.35 5.15 13.14
C GLU A 78 -21.98 5.65 13.67
N SER A 79 -22.02 6.55 14.64
CA SER A 79 -20.83 7.09 15.30
C SER A 79 -21.05 7.23 16.79
N ASN A 80 -20.10 6.76 17.58
CA ASN A 80 -20.01 7.03 19.01
C ASN A 80 -18.87 8.03 19.29
N ASN A 81 -18.69 9.03 18.44
CA ASN A 81 -17.61 9.99 18.50
C ASN A 81 -18.05 11.36 17.98
N ASP A 82 -17.76 12.43 18.74
CA ASP A 82 -18.14 13.81 18.43
C ASP A 82 -17.45 14.41 17.18
N SER A 83 -16.45 13.74 16.62
CA SER A 83 -15.74 14.22 15.43
C SER A 83 -16.39 13.79 14.11
N PHE A 84 -17.35 12.86 14.15
CA PHE A 84 -18.01 12.32 12.97
C PHE A 84 -19.51 12.20 13.21
N ASP A 85 -20.28 12.75 12.30
CA ASP A 85 -21.74 12.75 12.33
C ASP A 85 -22.31 11.72 11.34
N TYR A 86 -23.58 11.33 11.55
CA TYR A 86 -24.32 10.56 10.58
C TYR A 86 -24.37 11.32 9.25
N GLY A 87 -24.05 10.63 8.16
CA GLY A 87 -24.03 11.23 6.83
C GLY A 87 -22.68 11.78 6.39
N ASP A 88 -21.69 11.89 7.28
CA ASP A 88 -20.32 12.32 6.91
C ASP A 88 -19.72 11.37 5.86
N ARG A 89 -19.16 11.93 4.80
CA ARG A 89 -18.35 11.20 3.83
C ARG A 89 -16.95 10.99 4.39
N VAL A 90 -16.49 9.74 4.44
CA VAL A 90 -15.19 9.38 5.04
C VAL A 90 -14.41 8.39 4.19
N VAL A 91 -13.08 8.49 4.26
CA VAL A 91 -12.18 7.40 3.87
C VAL A 91 -11.70 6.66 5.10
N SER A 92 -11.46 5.37 4.95
CA SER A 92 -10.98 4.51 6.03
C SER A 92 -10.17 3.33 5.51
N ASN A 93 -9.52 2.62 6.42
CA ASN A 93 -8.88 1.33 6.10
C ASN A 93 -9.84 0.14 6.17
N GLY A 94 -11.15 0.36 6.01
CA GLY A 94 -12.14 -0.69 5.95
C GLY A 94 -11.89 -1.68 4.81
N CYS A 95 -12.27 -2.94 5.02
CA CYS A 95 -12.19 -4.01 4.03
C CYS A 95 -13.24 -3.87 2.93
N HIS A 96 -13.20 -4.77 1.93
CA HIS A 96 -14.24 -4.88 0.91
C HIS A 96 -15.49 -5.51 1.52
N ALA A 97 -16.43 -4.68 1.95
CA ALA A 97 -17.72 -5.08 2.49
C ALA A 97 -18.74 -3.94 2.30
N GLU A 98 -20.03 -4.26 2.30
CA GLU A 98 -21.10 -3.25 2.20
C GLU A 98 -21.10 -2.30 3.40
N VAL A 99 -20.80 -2.85 4.60
CA VAL A 99 -20.70 -2.09 5.84
C VAL A 99 -19.43 -2.50 6.57
N VAL A 100 -18.67 -1.52 7.03
CA VAL A 100 -17.42 -1.75 7.77
C VAL A 100 -17.44 -1.04 9.12
N ARG A 101 -16.83 -1.68 10.11
CA ARG A 101 -16.60 -1.09 11.43
C ARG A 101 -15.13 -0.75 11.59
N VAL A 102 -14.83 0.55 11.71
CA VAL A 102 -13.44 1.04 11.70
C VAL A 102 -13.18 1.96 12.90
N PRO A 103 -12.00 1.87 13.54
CA PRO A 103 -11.60 2.81 14.59
C PRO A 103 -11.50 4.24 14.05
N LYS A 104 -11.88 5.22 14.86
CA LYS A 104 -11.88 6.65 14.46
C LYS A 104 -10.53 7.16 13.95
N ASN A 105 -9.43 6.68 14.52
CA ASN A 105 -8.07 7.07 14.14
C ASN A 105 -7.62 6.54 12.77
N LEU A 106 -8.42 5.69 12.15
CA LEU A 106 -8.22 5.17 10.80
C LEU A 106 -9.30 5.68 9.83
N CYS A 107 -9.95 6.78 10.18
CA CYS A 107 -10.95 7.46 9.37
C CYS A 107 -10.62 8.95 9.24
N VAL A 108 -10.95 9.53 8.09
CA VAL A 108 -10.85 10.98 7.86
C VAL A 108 -12.01 11.43 6.97
N LYS A 109 -12.56 12.63 7.22
CA LYS A 109 -13.62 13.22 6.40
C LYS A 109 -13.09 13.52 5.00
N ILE A 110 -13.92 13.25 3.98
CA ILE A 110 -13.64 13.58 2.59
C ILE A 110 -14.06 15.03 2.36
N PRO A 111 -13.18 15.89 1.83
CA PRO A 111 -13.57 17.26 1.43
C PRO A 111 -14.67 17.25 0.37
N ASP A 112 -15.53 18.28 0.35
CA ASP A 112 -16.68 18.34 -0.56
C ASP A 112 -16.29 18.34 -2.05
N ASN A 113 -15.12 18.90 -2.37
CA ASN A 113 -14.58 18.96 -3.73
C ASN A 113 -13.87 17.69 -4.19
N VAL A 114 -13.83 16.64 -3.36
CA VAL A 114 -13.22 15.33 -3.69
C VAL A 114 -14.33 14.29 -3.82
N ASP A 115 -14.35 13.56 -4.93
CA ASP A 115 -15.27 12.45 -5.13
C ASP A 115 -14.83 11.18 -4.38
N ASP A 116 -15.78 10.25 -4.16
CA ASP A 116 -15.53 9.01 -3.40
C ASP A 116 -14.52 8.08 -4.10
N GLU A 117 -14.45 8.14 -5.44
CA GLU A 117 -13.52 7.33 -6.23
C GLU A 117 -12.09 7.78 -6.03
N SER A 118 -11.82 9.08 -6.20
CA SER A 118 -10.53 9.69 -5.90
C SER A 118 -10.13 9.52 -4.42
N ALA A 119 -11.07 9.71 -3.50
CA ALA A 119 -10.87 9.54 -2.08
C ALA A 119 -10.46 8.12 -1.70
N SER A 120 -10.92 7.08 -2.41
CA SER A 120 -10.55 5.69 -2.14
C SER A 120 -9.06 5.40 -2.24
N PHE A 121 -8.28 6.25 -2.95
CA PHE A 121 -6.82 6.13 -3.04
C PHE A 121 -6.07 6.67 -1.81
N THR A 122 -6.74 7.36 -0.87
CA THR A 122 -6.09 8.07 0.25
C THR A 122 -5.22 7.17 1.10
N VAL A 123 -5.65 5.94 1.40
CA VAL A 123 -4.88 5.02 2.26
C VAL A 123 -3.54 4.66 1.58
N LEU A 124 -3.55 4.29 0.31
CA LEU A 124 -2.32 4.01 -0.45
C LEU A 124 -1.49 5.28 -0.67
N GLY A 125 -2.15 6.42 -0.89
CA GLY A 125 -1.50 7.72 -0.97
C GLY A 125 -0.76 8.09 0.30
N SER A 126 -1.32 7.78 1.46
CA SER A 126 -0.66 8.02 2.75
C SER A 126 0.61 7.18 2.93
N VAL A 127 0.64 5.95 2.41
CA VAL A 127 1.84 5.10 2.38
C VAL A 127 2.92 5.73 1.49
N GLY A 128 2.55 6.15 0.28
CA GLY A 128 3.45 6.86 -0.64
C GLY A 128 3.98 8.16 -0.03
N LEU A 129 3.10 8.96 0.57
CA LEU A 129 3.45 10.20 1.25
C LEU A 129 4.41 9.98 2.42
N GLN A 130 4.24 8.91 3.19
CA GLN A 130 5.17 8.57 4.26
C GLN A 130 6.57 8.29 3.71
N GLY A 131 6.69 7.52 2.63
CA GLY A 131 7.97 7.30 1.94
C GLY A 131 8.61 8.62 1.48
N VAL A 132 7.82 9.51 0.88
CA VAL A 132 8.27 10.84 0.46
C VAL A 132 8.75 11.67 1.65
N ARG A 133 8.04 11.67 2.77
CA ARG A 133 8.46 12.41 3.99
C ARG A 133 9.78 11.90 4.56
N LEU A 134 10.04 10.61 4.48
CA LEU A 134 11.30 10.02 5.01
C LEU A 134 12.52 10.47 4.21
N ILE A 135 12.40 10.65 2.91
CA ILE A 135 13.49 11.14 2.05
C ILE A 135 13.66 12.66 2.08
N LYS A 136 12.74 13.41 2.74
CA LYS A 136 12.80 14.87 2.94
C LYS A 136 13.09 15.64 1.64
N PRO A 137 12.29 15.51 0.59
CA PRO A 137 12.60 16.08 -0.71
C PRO A 137 12.60 17.61 -0.68
N THR A 138 13.53 18.18 -1.44
CA THR A 138 13.62 19.62 -1.67
C THR A 138 13.31 19.94 -3.13
N ILE A 139 12.74 21.10 -3.41
CA ILE A 139 12.38 21.52 -4.77
C ILE A 139 13.59 21.43 -5.73
N GLY A 140 13.37 20.87 -6.91
CA GLY A 140 14.40 20.72 -7.94
C GLY A 140 15.26 19.46 -7.83
N GLU A 141 15.22 18.73 -6.72
CA GLU A 141 15.91 17.45 -6.54
C GLU A 141 15.40 16.36 -7.48
N CYS A 142 16.24 15.32 -7.68
CA CYS A 142 16.01 14.21 -8.58
C CYS A 142 15.83 12.90 -7.78
N PHE A 143 14.68 12.26 -7.92
CA PHE A 143 14.37 11.00 -7.24
C PHE A 143 14.16 9.86 -8.23
N VAL A 144 14.59 8.66 -7.85
CA VAL A 144 14.27 7.43 -8.55
C VAL A 144 13.18 6.67 -7.79
N ILE A 145 12.20 6.14 -8.52
CA ILE A 145 11.19 5.23 -8.00
C ILE A 145 11.31 3.90 -8.73
N THR A 146 11.61 2.82 -8.00
CA THR A 146 11.63 1.46 -8.54
C THR A 146 10.33 0.74 -8.23
N GLY A 147 9.67 0.22 -9.28
CA GLY A 147 8.32 -0.37 -9.18
C GLY A 147 7.22 0.67 -9.38
N LEU A 148 6.57 0.63 -10.54
CA LEU A 148 5.52 1.55 -10.93
C LEU A 148 4.13 0.96 -10.72
N GLY A 149 3.93 0.33 -9.53
CA GLY A 149 2.61 -0.07 -9.03
C GLY A 149 1.84 1.13 -8.47
N LEU A 150 0.73 0.88 -7.78
CA LEU A 150 -0.12 1.93 -7.22
C LEU A 150 0.67 2.91 -6.34
N ILE A 151 1.47 2.40 -5.39
CA ILE A 151 2.27 3.25 -4.48
C ILE A 151 3.32 4.05 -5.27
N GLY A 152 4.02 3.41 -6.20
CA GLY A 152 5.04 4.10 -7.02
C GLY A 152 4.45 5.22 -7.86
N LEU A 153 3.32 4.97 -8.55
CA LEU A 153 2.63 5.97 -9.36
C LEU A 153 2.07 7.13 -8.53
N MET A 154 1.60 6.87 -7.32
CA MET A 154 1.17 7.94 -6.41
C MET A 154 2.35 8.73 -5.87
N SER A 155 3.45 8.07 -5.52
CA SER A 155 4.69 8.74 -5.07
C SER A 155 5.27 9.64 -6.17
N ILE A 156 5.19 9.25 -7.46
CA ILE A 156 5.55 10.12 -8.59
C ILE A 156 4.76 11.42 -8.54
N GLN A 157 3.45 11.33 -8.42
CA GLN A 157 2.58 12.51 -8.42
C GLN A 157 2.86 13.41 -7.23
N ILE A 158 3.07 12.84 -6.04
CA ILE A 158 3.41 13.59 -4.81
C ILE A 158 4.76 14.31 -4.98
N LEU A 159 5.80 13.63 -5.45
CA LEU A 159 7.12 14.23 -5.68
C LEU A 159 7.07 15.30 -6.77
N ARG A 160 6.31 15.08 -7.84
CA ARG A 160 6.12 16.08 -8.90
C ARG A 160 5.40 17.32 -8.39
N ALA A 161 4.35 17.14 -7.56
CA ALA A 161 3.65 18.25 -6.90
C ALA A 161 4.57 19.04 -5.93
N ASN A 162 5.55 18.35 -5.32
CA ASN A 162 6.58 18.99 -4.48
C ASN A 162 7.72 19.65 -5.28
N GLY A 163 7.61 19.72 -6.61
CA GLY A 163 8.60 20.35 -7.46
C GLY A 163 9.85 19.54 -7.75
N CYS A 164 9.85 18.24 -7.44
CA CYS A 164 10.97 17.34 -7.71
C CYS A 164 10.91 16.78 -9.13
N ARG A 165 12.07 16.36 -9.65
CA ARG A 165 12.21 15.58 -10.88
C ARG A 165 12.15 14.10 -10.50
N VAL A 166 11.42 13.28 -11.29
CA VAL A 166 11.23 11.86 -10.95
C VAL A 166 11.59 10.98 -12.16
N LEU A 167 12.38 9.94 -11.90
CA LEU A 167 12.69 8.85 -12.82
C LEU A 167 12.05 7.56 -12.29
N GLY A 168 11.07 7.02 -13.02
CA GLY A 168 10.41 5.77 -12.69
C GLY A 168 11.06 4.59 -13.41
N ILE A 169 11.21 3.45 -12.73
CA ILE A 169 11.83 2.23 -13.28
C ILE A 169 10.88 1.05 -13.08
N ASP A 170 10.52 0.34 -14.16
CA ASP A 170 9.72 -0.89 -14.09
C ASP A 170 10.03 -1.78 -15.31
N TYR A 171 9.65 -3.06 -15.23
CA TYR A 171 9.66 -4.01 -16.34
C TYR A 171 8.41 -3.92 -17.24
N ASP A 172 7.34 -3.29 -16.76
CA ASP A 172 6.07 -3.18 -17.48
C ASP A 172 6.02 -1.87 -18.29
N SER A 173 6.12 -1.98 -19.62
CA SER A 173 6.02 -0.84 -20.53
C SER A 173 4.74 -0.01 -20.36
N LYS A 174 3.61 -0.64 -19.97
CA LYS A 174 2.34 0.06 -19.75
C LYS A 174 2.39 0.94 -18.52
N LYS A 175 3.01 0.45 -17.44
CA LYS A 175 3.24 1.23 -16.21
C LYS A 175 4.22 2.38 -16.48
N CYS A 176 5.30 2.14 -17.24
CA CYS A 176 6.21 3.20 -17.69
C CYS A 176 5.47 4.28 -18.49
N ALA A 177 4.60 3.89 -19.42
CA ALA A 177 3.78 4.82 -20.19
C ALA A 177 2.82 5.65 -19.30
N LEU A 178 2.24 5.03 -18.26
CA LEU A 178 1.39 5.72 -17.30
C LEU A 178 2.18 6.69 -16.43
N ALA A 179 3.36 6.29 -15.96
CA ALA A 179 4.26 7.16 -15.19
C ALA A 179 4.69 8.41 -15.99
N LYS A 180 4.92 8.27 -17.31
CA LYS A 180 5.17 9.42 -18.19
C LYS A 180 4.00 10.40 -18.24
N LYS A 181 2.74 9.91 -18.25
CA LYS A 181 1.55 10.77 -18.18
C LYS A 181 1.49 11.58 -16.87
N PHE A 182 2.04 11.04 -15.78
CA PHE A 182 2.16 11.75 -14.50
C PHE A 182 3.43 12.63 -14.39
N GLY A 183 4.15 12.82 -15.51
CA GLY A 183 5.29 13.74 -15.60
C GLY A 183 6.63 13.17 -15.14
N ALA A 184 6.75 11.86 -15.00
CA ALA A 184 8.05 11.21 -14.75
C ALA A 184 8.80 10.92 -16.07
N SER A 185 10.13 10.92 -16.03
CA SER A 185 10.96 10.18 -16.97
C SER A 185 10.91 8.70 -16.60
N THR A 186 11.17 7.78 -17.53
CA THR A 186 11.11 6.35 -17.21
C THR A 186 12.24 5.56 -17.83
N VAL A 187 12.58 4.44 -17.17
CA VAL A 187 13.42 3.35 -17.66
C VAL A 187 12.56 2.12 -17.79
N ASP A 188 12.49 1.54 -18.96
CA ASP A 188 11.77 0.32 -19.26
C ASP A 188 12.75 -0.86 -19.31
N LEU A 189 12.84 -1.60 -18.22
CA LEU A 189 13.77 -2.72 -18.10
C LEU A 189 13.45 -3.88 -19.06
N SER A 190 12.20 -3.97 -19.56
CA SER A 190 11.85 -4.98 -20.57
C SER A 190 12.53 -4.75 -21.92
N LYS A 191 12.99 -3.52 -22.16
CA LYS A 191 13.74 -3.11 -23.36
C LYS A 191 15.24 -3.11 -23.15
N MET A 192 15.72 -3.65 -22.03
CA MET A 192 17.14 -3.68 -21.66
C MET A 192 17.78 -2.28 -21.54
N GLU A 193 16.96 -1.24 -21.24
CA GLU A 193 17.48 0.10 -20.98
C GLU A 193 18.37 0.08 -19.71
N ASP A 194 19.51 0.77 -19.77
CA ASP A 194 20.44 0.86 -18.63
C ASP A 194 19.93 1.84 -17.56
N PRO A 195 19.47 1.37 -16.40
CA PRO A 195 18.93 2.24 -15.37
C PRO A 195 19.99 3.15 -14.74
N ILE A 196 21.26 2.72 -14.69
CA ILE A 196 22.34 3.48 -14.06
C ILE A 196 22.76 4.63 -15.00
N GLY A 197 23.00 4.34 -16.26
CA GLY A 197 23.34 5.34 -17.26
C GLY A 197 22.25 6.39 -17.43
N VAL A 198 20.98 5.96 -17.49
CA VAL A 198 19.84 6.89 -17.58
C VAL A 198 19.70 7.74 -16.30
N ALA A 199 19.87 7.16 -15.10
CA ALA A 199 19.83 7.93 -13.86
C ALA A 199 20.96 8.96 -13.75
N ASN A 200 22.17 8.63 -14.20
CA ASN A 200 23.29 9.56 -14.27
C ASN A 200 23.00 10.71 -15.24
N GLN A 201 22.50 10.42 -16.43
CA GLN A 201 22.11 11.44 -17.39
C GLN A 201 20.96 12.32 -16.86
N PHE A 202 19.94 11.71 -16.24
CA PHE A 202 18.81 12.39 -15.64
C PHE A 202 19.22 13.34 -14.53
N SER A 203 20.18 12.97 -13.70
CA SER A 203 20.75 13.79 -12.63
C SER A 203 21.85 14.75 -13.10
N ARG A 204 22.15 14.81 -14.41
CA ARG A 204 23.24 15.62 -14.99
C ARG A 204 24.61 15.26 -14.43
N GLY A 205 24.87 13.98 -14.16
CA GLY A 205 26.13 13.46 -13.62
C GLY A 205 26.36 13.69 -12.13
N ARG A 206 25.40 14.30 -11.40
CA ARG A 206 25.54 14.56 -9.96
C ARG A 206 25.12 13.38 -9.07
N GLY A 207 24.45 12.39 -9.65
CA GLY A 207 23.73 11.36 -8.91
C GLY A 207 22.32 11.81 -8.56
N VAL A 208 21.48 10.87 -8.14
CA VAL A 208 20.12 11.16 -7.69
C VAL A 208 20.10 11.44 -6.18
N ASP A 209 19.20 12.30 -5.74
CA ASP A 209 19.13 12.75 -4.34
C ASP A 209 18.48 11.68 -3.43
N GLY A 210 17.70 10.76 -4.01
CA GLY A 210 17.14 9.64 -3.26
C GLY A 210 16.46 8.62 -4.16
N VAL A 211 16.19 7.44 -3.55
CA VAL A 211 15.54 6.31 -4.20
C VAL A 211 14.39 5.81 -3.31
N LEU A 212 13.18 5.69 -3.90
CA LEU A 212 12.07 4.98 -3.29
C LEU A 212 11.92 3.60 -3.93
N ILE A 213 11.97 2.55 -3.12
CA ILE A 213 11.74 1.17 -3.57
C ILE A 213 10.30 0.82 -3.23
N THR A 214 9.47 0.67 -4.27
CA THR A 214 8.05 0.29 -4.17
C THR A 214 7.74 -1.02 -4.88
N ALA A 215 8.78 -1.66 -5.45
CA ALA A 215 8.70 -3.01 -5.99
C ALA A 215 8.71 -4.04 -4.85
N ALA A 216 7.95 -5.14 -5.02
CA ALA A 216 8.09 -6.29 -4.14
C ALA A 216 9.47 -6.94 -4.35
N SER A 217 10.21 -7.17 -3.27
CA SER A 217 11.39 -8.04 -3.31
C SER A 217 10.93 -9.50 -3.36
N GLN A 218 11.48 -10.27 -4.29
CA GLN A 218 11.36 -11.73 -4.27
C GLN A 218 12.36 -12.32 -3.29
#